data_247738d644372ae90908936bb7a8d830
#
_entry.id   247738d644372ae90908936bb7a8d830
#
_cell.length_a   1.000
_cell.length_b   1.000
_cell.length_c   1.000
_cell.angle_alpha   90.00
_cell.angle_beta   90.00
_cell.angle_gamma   90.00
#
_symmetry.space_group_name_H-M   'P 1'
#
loop_
_entity.id
_entity.type
_entity.pdbx_description
1 polymer ?
#
loop_
_entity_poly.entity_id
_entity_poly.type
_entity_poly.pdbx_seq_one_letter_code
_entity_poly.pdbx_strand_id
1 'polypeptide(L)'
;MPTSVRFRDATTYALIVVVSFAALQTVVVLSHEFTHSTMAWLLGHMDSPLDIIWGNPLTMTGWDEGVGYRDMFATGQLVDAAIIGVCPLVMHWTIVVFGLALLRRGRPRGRWSFHFLYWFVVANLMELIAYILMRAFAQHGDVGLFNRGLGLNPWFIFVGGSAALAYALAVLFGRAMPNLCMQFAHGNRPAQWLILLLTAFALFLWGSGLRVVLYVYPDPQWQFGLLGFACFGAALVACAPSRPWLIRRMHMY
;
A
#
# COMPACT_ATOMS: atom_id res chain seq x y z
N MET A 1 -20.37 15.06 -26.70
CA MET A 1 -20.49 15.78 -25.42
C MET A 1 -19.43 16.87 -25.37
N PRO A 2 -19.74 18.08 -24.93
CA PRO A 2 -18.77 19.17 -24.84
C PRO A 2 -17.63 18.84 -23.86
N THR A 3 -16.41 19.21 -24.21
CA THR A 3 -15.16 18.91 -23.46
C THR A 3 -15.16 19.42 -22.01
N SER A 4 -15.90 20.48 -21.73
CA SER A 4 -16.04 21.09 -20.39
C SER A 4 -16.75 20.18 -19.37
N VAL A 5 -17.74 19.40 -19.80
CA VAL A 5 -18.47 18.47 -18.93
C VAL A 5 -17.58 17.28 -18.54
N ARG A 6 -16.81 16.76 -19.50
CA ARG A 6 -15.88 15.63 -19.24
C ARG A 6 -14.76 15.94 -18.27
N PHE A 7 -14.23 17.19 -18.31
CA PHE A 7 -13.18 17.61 -17.38
C PHE A 7 -13.73 17.81 -15.96
N ARG A 8 -14.92 18.38 -15.83
CA ARG A 8 -15.61 18.56 -14.51
C ARG A 8 -15.87 17.21 -13.84
N ASP A 9 -16.29 16.19 -14.59
CA ASP A 9 -16.52 14.85 -14.07
C ASP A 9 -15.23 14.20 -13.56
N ALA A 10 -14.11 14.38 -14.28
CA ALA A 10 -12.80 13.88 -13.88
C ALA A 10 -12.32 14.54 -12.57
N THR A 11 -12.46 15.85 -12.44
CA THR A 11 -12.07 16.60 -11.23
C THR A 11 -12.94 16.17 -10.03
N THR A 12 -14.24 16.04 -10.21
CA THR A 12 -15.15 15.57 -9.16
C THR A 12 -14.75 14.16 -8.70
N TYR A 13 -14.45 13.25 -9.64
CA TYR A 13 -14.00 11.92 -9.27
C TYR A 13 -12.65 11.93 -8.55
N ALA A 14 -11.72 12.82 -8.93
CA ALA A 14 -10.46 12.98 -8.22
C ALA A 14 -10.66 13.39 -6.75
N LEU A 15 -11.54 14.35 -6.48
CA LEU A 15 -11.87 14.77 -5.12
C LEU A 15 -12.45 13.61 -4.29
N ILE A 16 -13.35 12.82 -4.89
CA ILE A 16 -13.89 11.63 -4.25
C ILE A 16 -12.77 10.62 -3.91
N VAL A 17 -11.84 10.40 -4.84
CA VAL A 17 -10.68 9.53 -4.61
C VAL A 17 -9.82 10.04 -3.45
N VAL A 18 -9.46 11.32 -3.46
CA VAL A 18 -8.61 11.92 -2.41
C VAL A 18 -9.26 11.77 -1.04
N VAL A 19 -10.54 12.12 -0.91
CA VAL A 19 -11.26 12.02 0.38
C VAL A 19 -11.41 10.58 0.83
N SER A 20 -11.85 9.69 -0.07
CA SER A 20 -12.03 8.28 0.28
C SER A 20 -10.70 7.59 0.58
N PHE A 21 -9.64 7.88 -0.18
CA PHE A 21 -8.32 7.34 0.05
C PHE A 21 -7.74 7.80 1.39
N ALA A 22 -7.85 9.08 1.74
CA ALA A 22 -7.41 9.60 3.04
C ALA A 22 -8.10 8.88 4.21
N ALA A 23 -9.42 8.67 4.11
CA ALA A 23 -10.16 7.92 5.12
C ALA A 23 -9.72 6.44 5.20
N LEU A 24 -9.57 5.78 4.04
CA LEU A 24 -9.14 4.38 3.97
C LEU A 24 -7.69 4.21 4.46
N GLN A 25 -6.80 5.13 4.11
CA GLN A 25 -5.42 5.15 4.61
C GLN A 25 -5.39 5.27 6.14
N THR A 26 -6.21 6.13 6.73
CA THR A 26 -6.32 6.22 8.20
C THR A 26 -6.74 4.89 8.82
N VAL A 27 -7.73 4.20 8.23
CA VAL A 27 -8.14 2.86 8.68
C VAL A 27 -7.00 1.86 8.54
N VAL A 28 -6.24 1.92 7.44
CA VAL A 28 -5.09 1.00 7.20
C VAL A 28 -3.99 1.22 8.23
N VAL A 29 -3.60 2.47 8.51
CA VAL A 29 -2.58 2.79 9.52
C VAL A 29 -3.04 2.38 10.91
N LEU A 30 -4.27 2.72 11.31
CA LEU A 30 -4.84 2.27 12.58
C LEU A 30 -4.81 0.74 12.72
N SER A 31 -5.27 0.02 11.69
CA SER A 31 -5.26 -1.45 11.70
C SER A 31 -3.85 -2.01 11.80
N HIS A 32 -2.87 -1.33 11.21
CA HIS A 32 -1.46 -1.69 11.28
C HIS A 32 -0.95 -1.63 12.72
N GLU A 33 -1.07 -0.48 13.39
CA GLU A 33 -0.61 -0.28 14.78
C GLU A 33 -1.38 -1.19 15.75
N PHE A 34 -2.71 -1.32 15.58
CA PHE A 34 -3.49 -2.25 16.40
C PHE A 34 -3.12 -3.72 16.18
N THR A 35 -2.60 -4.08 15.03
CA THR A 35 -2.14 -5.46 14.79
C THR A 35 -0.85 -5.73 15.57
N HIS A 36 0.10 -4.77 15.59
CA HIS A 36 1.30 -4.85 16.42
C HIS A 36 0.94 -4.95 17.90
N SER A 37 0.17 -3.97 18.41
CA SER A 37 -0.18 -3.88 19.84
C SER A 37 -0.99 -5.09 20.30
N THR A 38 -1.91 -5.60 19.49
CA THR A 38 -2.67 -6.82 19.78
C THR A 38 -1.76 -8.03 19.88
N MET A 39 -0.82 -8.18 18.95
CA MET A 39 0.14 -9.29 18.98
C MET A 39 1.07 -9.18 20.18
N ALA A 40 1.57 -7.98 20.49
CA ALA A 40 2.40 -7.73 21.66
C ALA A 40 1.65 -8.04 22.96
N TRP A 41 0.39 -7.66 23.06
CA TRP A 41 -0.48 -8.01 24.20
C TRP A 41 -0.69 -9.53 24.32
N LEU A 42 -0.96 -10.23 23.23
CA LEU A 42 -1.12 -11.67 23.21
C LEU A 42 0.15 -12.44 23.63
N LEU A 43 1.31 -11.87 23.36
CA LEU A 43 2.62 -12.43 23.74
C LEU A 43 3.09 -11.96 25.14
N GLY A 44 2.32 -11.12 25.83
CA GLY A 44 2.61 -10.64 27.18
C GLY A 44 3.62 -9.50 27.26
N HIS A 45 3.82 -8.74 26.17
CA HIS A 45 4.74 -7.59 26.11
C HIS A 45 4.04 -6.24 26.21
N MET A 46 2.71 -6.22 26.33
CA MET A 46 1.90 -5.02 26.57
C MET A 46 0.75 -5.33 27.51
N ASP A 47 0.37 -4.35 28.32
CA ASP A 47 -0.77 -4.47 29.27
C ASP A 47 -2.12 -4.38 28.55
N SER A 48 -2.19 -3.61 27.45
CA SER A 48 -3.41 -3.40 26.68
C SER A 48 -3.10 -3.21 25.18
N PRO A 49 -3.89 -3.81 24.27
CA PRO A 49 -3.75 -3.56 22.85
C PRO A 49 -4.19 -2.15 22.43
N LEU A 50 -4.78 -1.36 23.34
CA LEU A 50 -5.25 0.00 23.09
C LEU A 50 -4.18 1.06 23.41
N ASP A 51 -3.04 0.67 23.98
CA ASP A 51 -1.96 1.57 24.37
C ASP A 51 -1.07 1.94 23.16
N ILE A 52 -1.70 2.43 22.09
CA ILE A 52 -1.00 2.95 20.92
C ILE A 52 -0.73 4.45 21.04
N ILE A 53 0.36 4.90 20.44
CA ILE A 53 0.68 6.32 20.30
C ILE A 53 -0.01 6.86 19.05
N TRP A 54 -0.89 7.85 19.25
CA TRP A 54 -1.69 8.43 18.16
C TRP A 54 -0.88 9.47 17.37
N GLY A 55 -0.78 9.27 16.07
CA GLY A 55 -0.11 10.15 15.14
C GLY A 55 -1.04 10.98 14.27
N ASN A 56 -0.48 11.55 13.22
CA ASN A 56 -1.22 12.31 12.23
C ASN A 56 -1.74 11.40 11.11
N PRO A 57 -3.08 11.24 10.94
CA PRO A 57 -3.64 10.33 9.95
C PRO A 57 -3.44 10.78 8.50
N LEU A 58 -3.21 12.08 8.25
CA LEU A 58 -3.00 12.61 6.90
C LEU A 58 -1.57 12.38 6.42
N THR A 59 -0.60 12.66 7.29
CA THR A 59 0.82 12.50 6.96
C THR A 59 1.36 11.11 7.27
N MET A 60 0.59 10.28 7.98
CA MET A 60 1.01 8.95 8.48
C MET A 60 2.28 9.01 9.34
N THR A 61 2.44 10.05 10.15
CA THR A 61 3.61 10.28 10.99
C THR A 61 3.23 10.26 12.47
N GLY A 62 4.17 9.78 13.31
CA GLY A 62 4.01 9.77 14.75
C GLY A 62 3.09 8.68 15.31
N TRP A 63 2.62 7.76 14.48
CA TRP A 63 1.95 6.54 14.94
C TRP A 63 2.99 5.53 15.42
N ASP A 64 2.68 4.86 16.51
CA ASP A 64 3.56 3.83 17.08
C ASP A 64 2.71 2.90 17.97
N GLU A 65 3.03 1.64 17.97
CA GLU A 65 2.38 0.62 18.79
C GLU A 65 2.81 0.66 20.27
N GLY A 66 3.85 1.45 20.60
CA GLY A 66 4.36 1.59 21.96
C GLY A 66 5.13 0.37 22.51
N VAL A 67 5.55 -0.56 21.67
CA VAL A 67 6.27 -1.78 22.07
C VAL A 67 7.74 -1.52 22.32
N GLY A 68 8.25 -2.00 23.45
CA GLY A 68 9.66 -1.85 23.86
C GLY A 68 10.62 -2.81 23.12
N TYR A 69 10.71 -2.77 21.80
CA TYR A 69 11.56 -3.70 21.02
C TYR A 69 13.03 -3.70 21.44
N ARG A 70 13.57 -2.56 21.86
CA ARG A 70 14.94 -2.47 22.34
C ARG A 70 15.19 -3.39 23.53
N ASP A 71 14.26 -3.41 24.47
CA ASP A 71 14.34 -4.23 25.67
C ASP A 71 14.11 -5.71 25.33
N MET A 72 13.20 -6.00 24.42
CA MET A 72 12.99 -7.37 23.91
C MET A 72 14.27 -7.95 23.28
N PHE A 73 14.98 -7.17 22.45
CA PHE A 73 16.25 -7.59 21.89
C PHE A 73 17.35 -7.74 22.95
N ALA A 74 17.39 -6.86 23.97
CA ALA A 74 18.36 -6.92 25.05
C ALA A 74 18.15 -8.12 25.98
N THR A 75 16.89 -8.57 26.15
CA THR A 75 16.52 -9.70 27.00
C THR A 75 16.40 -11.04 26.23
N GLY A 76 16.72 -11.04 24.92
CA GLY A 76 16.74 -12.27 24.11
C GLY A 76 15.36 -12.71 23.58
N GLN A 77 14.33 -11.88 23.65
CA GLN A 77 12.99 -12.14 23.15
C GLN A 77 12.88 -11.89 21.63
N LEU A 78 13.80 -12.51 20.89
CA LEU A 78 14.03 -12.19 19.47
C LEU A 78 12.88 -12.63 18.57
N VAL A 79 12.33 -13.83 18.85
CA VAL A 79 11.25 -14.42 18.06
C VAL A 79 9.94 -13.64 18.26
N ASP A 80 9.65 -13.23 19.48
CA ASP A 80 8.46 -12.42 19.77
C ASP A 80 8.53 -11.06 19.07
N ALA A 81 9.70 -10.40 19.11
CA ALA A 81 9.92 -9.16 18.38
C ALA A 81 9.72 -9.34 16.87
N ALA A 82 10.16 -10.48 16.31
CA ALA A 82 9.95 -10.80 14.90
C ALA A 82 8.46 -11.03 14.57
N ILE A 83 7.74 -11.76 15.42
CA ILE A 83 6.31 -12.04 15.22
C ILE A 83 5.50 -10.74 15.30
N ILE A 84 5.75 -9.92 16.32
CA ILE A 84 5.09 -8.62 16.48
C ILE A 84 5.37 -7.76 15.23
N GLY A 85 6.66 -7.67 14.82
CA GLY A 85 7.04 -6.86 13.66
C GLY A 85 6.41 -7.31 12.34
N VAL A 86 6.24 -8.61 12.10
CA VAL A 86 5.73 -9.10 10.81
C VAL A 86 4.20 -9.17 10.70
N CYS A 87 3.49 -9.21 11.84
CA CYS A 87 2.06 -9.49 11.82
C CYS A 87 1.21 -8.48 11.03
N PRO A 88 1.47 -7.16 10.99
CA PRO A 88 0.72 -6.25 10.13
C PRO A 88 0.98 -6.52 8.65
N LEU A 89 2.19 -6.92 8.27
CA LEU A 89 2.48 -7.26 6.87
C LEU A 89 1.68 -8.49 6.42
N VAL A 90 1.51 -9.48 7.31
CA VAL A 90 0.64 -10.64 7.05
C VAL A 90 -0.83 -10.22 6.92
N MET A 91 -1.30 -9.30 7.76
CA MET A 91 -2.64 -8.71 7.66
C MET A 91 -2.81 -8.00 6.32
N HIS A 92 -1.88 -7.12 5.93
CA HIS A 92 -1.96 -6.41 4.65
C HIS A 92 -1.95 -7.36 3.45
N TRP A 93 -1.09 -8.39 3.46
CA TRP A 93 -1.09 -9.43 2.41
C TRP A 93 -2.42 -10.16 2.34
N THR A 94 -3.01 -10.50 3.47
CA THR A 94 -4.32 -11.16 3.53
C THR A 94 -5.39 -10.28 2.87
N ILE A 95 -5.46 -9.01 3.24
CA ILE A 95 -6.40 -8.05 2.66
C ILE A 95 -6.18 -7.90 1.15
N VAL A 96 -4.93 -7.77 0.70
CA VAL A 96 -4.59 -7.63 -0.72
C VAL A 96 -4.99 -8.86 -1.53
N VAL A 97 -4.66 -10.07 -1.05
CA VAL A 97 -4.99 -11.32 -1.77
C VAL A 97 -6.50 -11.49 -1.90
N PHE A 98 -7.25 -11.35 -0.81
CA PHE A 98 -8.71 -11.46 -0.85
C PHE A 98 -9.36 -10.32 -1.62
N GLY A 99 -8.91 -9.09 -1.43
CA GLY A 99 -9.41 -7.91 -2.13
C GLY A 99 -9.19 -8.00 -3.64
N LEU A 100 -7.99 -8.36 -4.09
CA LEU A 100 -7.71 -8.58 -5.52
C LEU A 100 -8.50 -9.75 -6.11
N ALA A 101 -8.72 -10.83 -5.34
CA ALA A 101 -9.54 -11.94 -5.77
C ALA A 101 -11.00 -11.51 -6.00
N LEU A 102 -11.56 -10.68 -5.12
CA LEU A 102 -12.91 -10.13 -5.26
C LEU A 102 -13.01 -9.16 -6.45
N LEU A 103 -12.07 -8.22 -6.56
CA LEU A 103 -12.01 -7.27 -7.69
C LEU A 103 -11.87 -7.96 -9.04
N ARG A 104 -11.03 -9.03 -9.10
CA ARG A 104 -10.83 -9.82 -10.32
C ARG A 104 -12.09 -10.55 -10.78
N ARG A 105 -12.93 -10.99 -9.83
CA ARG A 105 -14.19 -11.71 -10.10
C ARG A 105 -15.36 -10.77 -10.38
N GLY A 106 -15.16 -9.46 -10.44
CA GLY A 106 -16.21 -8.47 -10.57
C GLY A 106 -17.16 -8.40 -9.35
N ARG A 107 -16.72 -8.87 -8.20
CA ARG A 107 -17.39 -8.70 -6.90
C ARG A 107 -16.63 -7.61 -6.14
N PRO A 108 -17.25 -6.61 -5.67
CA PRO A 108 -18.65 -6.29 -5.37
C PRO A 108 -19.44 -5.81 -6.61
N ARG A 109 -20.77 -6.00 -6.57
CA ARG A 109 -21.68 -5.67 -7.70
C ARG A 109 -21.96 -4.18 -7.88
N GLY A 110 -21.78 -3.37 -6.83
CA GLY A 110 -22.02 -1.93 -6.88
C GLY A 110 -20.74 -1.15 -7.25
N ARG A 111 -20.85 -0.11 -8.09
CA ARG A 111 -19.72 0.71 -8.51
C ARG A 111 -18.97 1.35 -7.32
N TRP A 112 -19.69 1.81 -6.29
CA TRP A 112 -19.10 2.42 -5.11
C TRP A 112 -18.42 1.38 -4.20
N SER A 113 -19.03 0.20 -4.04
CA SER A 113 -18.38 -0.90 -3.31
C SER A 113 -17.10 -1.36 -4.03
N PHE A 114 -17.08 -1.34 -5.37
CA PHE A 114 -15.88 -1.60 -6.15
C PHE A 114 -14.83 -0.50 -5.94
N HIS A 115 -15.23 0.76 -5.94
CA HIS A 115 -14.37 1.91 -5.69
C HIS A 115 -13.69 1.81 -4.31
N PHE A 116 -14.46 1.63 -3.24
CA PHE A 116 -13.91 1.54 -1.89
C PHE A 116 -12.99 0.34 -1.71
N LEU A 117 -13.36 -0.83 -2.24
CA LEU A 117 -12.50 -2.01 -2.19
C LEU A 117 -11.21 -1.81 -2.99
N TYR A 118 -11.29 -1.18 -4.17
CA TYR A 118 -10.11 -0.89 -4.98
C TYR A 118 -9.11 0.00 -4.23
N TRP A 119 -9.57 1.12 -3.68
CA TRP A 119 -8.70 2.06 -2.97
C TRP A 119 -8.24 1.52 -1.62
N PHE A 120 -9.01 0.66 -0.98
CA PHE A 120 -8.57 -0.07 0.22
C PHE A 120 -7.44 -1.06 -0.10
N VAL A 121 -7.53 -1.79 -1.22
CA VAL A 121 -6.44 -2.64 -1.71
C VAL A 121 -5.21 -1.81 -2.07
N VAL A 122 -5.39 -0.65 -2.71
CA VAL A 122 -4.28 0.28 -3.04
C VAL A 122 -3.59 0.76 -1.77
N ALA A 123 -4.33 1.14 -0.73
CA ALA A 123 -3.76 1.59 0.55
C ALA A 123 -2.95 0.47 1.25
N ASN A 124 -3.46 -0.77 1.27
CA ASN A 124 -2.72 -1.91 1.82
C ASN A 124 -1.49 -2.30 0.98
N LEU A 125 -1.57 -2.22 -0.36
CA LEU A 125 -0.41 -2.43 -1.23
C LEU A 125 0.66 -1.34 -1.05
N MET A 126 0.26 -0.11 -0.78
CA MET A 126 1.16 0.99 -0.49
C MET A 126 2.04 0.67 0.72
N GLU A 127 1.48 0.17 1.83
CA GLU A 127 2.24 -0.25 3.00
C GLU A 127 3.21 -1.39 2.66
N LEU A 128 2.74 -2.43 1.98
CA LEU A 128 3.60 -3.54 1.57
C LEU A 128 4.75 -3.09 0.66
N ILE A 129 4.53 -2.15 -0.24
CA ILE A 129 5.59 -1.58 -1.09
C ILE A 129 6.61 -0.82 -0.23
N ALA A 130 6.14 -0.02 0.73
CA ALA A 130 7.02 0.74 1.62
C ALA A 130 7.94 -0.18 2.44
N TYR A 131 7.40 -1.24 3.02
CA TYR A 131 8.17 -2.14 3.86
C TYR A 131 9.01 -3.15 3.08
N ILE A 132 8.46 -3.77 2.04
CA ILE A 132 9.12 -4.89 1.34
C ILE A 132 10.09 -4.40 0.26
N LEU A 133 9.70 -3.39 -0.53
CA LEU A 133 10.53 -2.93 -1.63
C LEU A 133 11.53 -1.86 -1.20
N MET A 134 11.12 -0.94 -0.32
CA MET A 134 11.91 0.26 -0.02
C MET A 134 12.65 0.21 1.33
N ARG A 135 12.16 -0.59 2.28
CA ARG A 135 12.74 -0.70 3.63
C ARG A 135 13.20 -2.12 4.01
N ALA A 136 13.32 -3.03 3.03
CA ALA A 136 13.72 -4.41 3.28
C ALA A 136 15.06 -4.55 4.01
N PHE A 137 15.98 -3.61 3.79
CA PHE A 137 17.33 -3.58 4.39
C PHE A 137 17.43 -2.70 5.63
N ALA A 138 16.31 -2.14 6.10
CA ALA A 138 16.28 -1.35 7.31
C ALA A 138 16.62 -2.22 8.54
N GLN A 139 17.33 -1.62 9.51
CA GLN A 139 17.66 -2.28 10.79
C GLN A 139 16.50 -2.17 11.81
N HIS A 140 15.53 -1.32 11.54
CA HIS A 140 14.38 -1.01 12.38
C HIS A 140 13.09 -1.00 11.53
N GLY A 141 11.95 -0.92 12.19
CA GLY A 141 10.63 -1.10 11.58
C GLY A 141 10.35 -2.58 11.29
N ASP A 142 9.17 -2.90 10.84
CA ASP A 142 8.57 -4.23 10.76
C ASP A 142 9.48 -5.30 10.13
N VAL A 143 9.97 -5.03 8.91
CA VAL A 143 10.86 -5.96 8.21
C VAL A 143 12.23 -6.05 8.90
N GLY A 144 12.73 -4.93 9.44
CA GLY A 144 13.97 -4.92 10.20
C GLY A 144 13.89 -5.76 11.48
N LEU A 145 12.80 -5.62 12.23
CA LEU A 145 12.52 -6.42 13.43
C LEU A 145 12.40 -7.91 13.09
N PHE A 146 11.64 -8.23 12.02
CA PHE A 146 11.47 -9.60 11.55
C PHE A 146 12.81 -10.24 11.15
N ASN A 147 13.59 -9.56 10.32
CA ASN A 147 14.88 -10.08 9.86
C ASN A 147 15.85 -10.28 11.02
N ARG A 148 15.95 -9.30 11.93
CA ARG A 148 16.83 -9.39 13.10
C ARG A 148 16.41 -10.46 14.09
N GLY A 149 15.12 -10.55 14.36
CA GLY A 149 14.60 -11.51 15.33
C GLY A 149 14.76 -12.96 14.90
N LEU A 150 14.71 -13.24 13.59
CA LEU A 150 14.91 -14.57 13.03
C LEU A 150 16.31 -14.80 12.44
N GLY A 151 17.21 -13.82 12.48
CA GLY A 151 18.54 -13.93 11.88
C GLY A 151 18.49 -14.10 10.35
N LEU A 152 17.46 -13.55 9.68
CA LEU A 152 17.27 -13.72 8.24
C LEU A 152 18.09 -12.72 7.44
N ASN A 153 18.57 -13.17 6.29
CA ASN A 153 19.17 -12.26 5.32
C ASN A 153 18.04 -11.43 4.65
N PRO A 154 18.12 -10.08 4.66
CA PRO A 154 17.11 -9.19 4.08
C PRO A 154 16.76 -9.48 2.61
N TRP A 155 17.65 -10.07 1.86
CA TRP A 155 17.43 -10.47 0.46
C TRP A 155 16.27 -11.45 0.29
N PHE A 156 15.97 -12.28 1.30
CA PHE A 156 14.81 -13.19 1.22
C PHE A 156 13.50 -12.41 1.12
N ILE A 157 13.32 -11.43 2.02
CA ILE A 157 12.12 -10.59 2.03
C ILE A 157 12.09 -9.71 0.76
N PHE A 158 13.23 -9.10 0.39
CA PHE A 158 13.30 -8.24 -0.79
C PHE A 158 12.95 -9.00 -2.07
N VAL A 159 13.59 -10.13 -2.35
CA VAL A 159 13.37 -10.88 -3.60
C VAL A 159 11.99 -11.56 -3.61
N GLY A 160 11.68 -12.33 -2.56
CA GLY A 160 10.41 -13.05 -2.48
C GLY A 160 9.20 -12.12 -2.42
N GLY A 161 9.30 -11.10 -1.57
CA GLY A 161 8.26 -10.09 -1.43
C GLY A 161 8.07 -9.24 -2.69
N SER A 162 9.16 -8.83 -3.36
CA SER A 162 9.09 -8.08 -4.63
C SER A 162 8.44 -8.91 -5.74
N ALA A 163 8.71 -10.22 -5.82
CA ALA A 163 8.05 -11.10 -6.78
C ALA A 163 6.54 -11.20 -6.52
N ALA A 164 6.15 -11.33 -5.25
CA ALA A 164 4.73 -11.35 -4.86
C ALA A 164 4.05 -10.00 -5.13
N LEU A 165 4.72 -8.88 -4.82
CA LEU A 165 4.23 -7.53 -5.13
C LEU A 165 4.06 -7.33 -6.64
N ALA A 166 5.02 -7.76 -7.46
CA ALA A 166 4.93 -7.67 -8.91
C ALA A 166 3.70 -8.41 -9.45
N TYR A 167 3.40 -9.60 -8.91
CA TYR A 167 2.17 -10.33 -9.26
C TYR A 167 0.91 -9.57 -8.83
N ALA A 168 0.86 -9.06 -7.61
CA ALA A 168 -0.29 -8.29 -7.11
C ALA A 168 -0.52 -7.02 -7.95
N LEU A 169 0.55 -6.29 -8.30
CA LEU A 169 0.51 -5.12 -9.17
C LEU A 169 0.05 -5.48 -10.59
N ALA A 170 0.52 -6.61 -11.14
CA ALA A 170 0.05 -7.08 -12.44
C ALA A 170 -1.46 -7.38 -12.44
N VAL A 171 -2.01 -7.92 -11.36
CA VAL A 171 -3.46 -8.11 -11.20
C VAL A 171 -4.19 -6.78 -11.02
N LEU A 172 -3.66 -5.87 -10.20
CA LEU A 172 -4.25 -4.56 -9.94
C LEU A 172 -4.33 -3.75 -11.24
N PHE A 173 -3.20 -3.52 -11.91
CA PHE A 173 -3.14 -2.72 -13.14
C PHE A 173 -3.75 -3.43 -14.35
N GLY A 174 -3.59 -4.76 -14.44
CA GLY A 174 -4.03 -5.54 -15.59
C GLY A 174 -5.52 -5.91 -15.57
N ARG A 175 -6.17 -5.87 -14.40
CA ARG A 175 -7.58 -6.30 -14.27
C ARG A 175 -8.44 -5.35 -13.46
N ALA A 176 -8.04 -5.01 -12.23
CA ALA A 176 -8.87 -4.20 -11.34
C ALA A 176 -8.99 -2.75 -11.82
N MET A 177 -7.87 -2.12 -12.19
CA MET A 177 -7.86 -0.74 -12.69
C MET A 177 -8.67 -0.56 -14.00
N PRO A 178 -8.56 -1.44 -15.03
CA PRO A 178 -9.45 -1.37 -16.20
C PRO A 178 -10.93 -1.41 -15.82
N ASN A 179 -11.32 -2.28 -14.89
CA ASN A 179 -12.72 -2.37 -14.42
C ASN A 179 -13.16 -1.09 -13.72
N LEU A 180 -12.30 -0.47 -12.92
CA LEU A 180 -12.57 0.84 -12.32
C LEU A 180 -12.74 1.93 -13.38
N CYS A 181 -11.85 1.96 -14.39
CA CYS A 181 -11.95 2.87 -15.52
C CYS A 181 -13.27 2.71 -16.29
N MET A 182 -13.75 1.48 -16.48
CA MET A 182 -15.04 1.22 -17.12
C MET A 182 -16.21 1.78 -16.33
N GLN A 183 -16.16 1.70 -15.00
CA GLN A 183 -17.27 2.15 -14.13
C GLN A 183 -17.31 3.67 -13.92
N PHE A 184 -16.15 4.36 -13.91
CA PHE A 184 -16.05 5.78 -13.56
C PHE A 184 -15.48 6.68 -14.65
N ALA A 185 -14.84 6.12 -15.66
CA ALA A 185 -14.10 6.86 -16.68
C ALA A 185 -14.36 6.34 -18.11
N HIS A 186 -15.50 5.65 -18.34
CA HIS A 186 -15.81 5.08 -19.66
C HIS A 186 -15.84 6.18 -20.74
N GLY A 187 -15.04 5.99 -21.79
CA GLY A 187 -14.94 6.95 -22.89
C GLY A 187 -14.28 8.31 -22.51
N ASN A 188 -13.82 8.48 -21.27
CA ASN A 188 -13.19 9.72 -20.79
C ASN A 188 -11.69 9.50 -20.51
N ARG A 189 -10.85 9.71 -21.53
CA ARG A 189 -9.39 9.54 -21.40
C ARG A 189 -8.74 10.38 -20.30
N PRO A 190 -9.06 11.66 -20.10
CA PRO A 190 -8.57 12.42 -18.94
C PRO A 190 -8.86 11.78 -17.60
N ALA A 191 -10.08 11.25 -17.39
CA ALA A 191 -10.44 10.55 -16.16
C ALA A 191 -9.68 9.22 -16.01
N GLN A 192 -9.43 8.49 -17.10
CA GLN A 192 -8.62 7.27 -17.08
C GLN A 192 -7.15 7.57 -16.70
N TRP A 193 -6.57 8.64 -17.25
CA TRP A 193 -5.25 9.11 -16.84
C TRP A 193 -5.20 9.51 -15.38
N LEU A 194 -6.23 10.17 -14.89
CA LEU A 194 -6.31 10.58 -13.51
C LEU A 194 -6.37 9.37 -12.54
N ILE A 195 -7.15 8.33 -12.89
CA ILE A 195 -7.18 7.08 -12.12
C ILE A 195 -5.78 6.44 -12.08
N LEU A 196 -5.11 6.36 -13.23
CA LEU A 196 -3.74 5.81 -13.29
C LEU A 196 -2.76 6.64 -12.46
N LEU A 197 -2.77 7.97 -12.60
CA LEU A 197 -1.90 8.88 -11.86
C LEU A 197 -2.11 8.76 -10.36
N LEU A 198 -3.35 8.80 -9.88
CA LEU A 198 -3.66 8.69 -8.46
C LEU A 198 -3.28 7.31 -7.90
N THR A 199 -3.54 6.23 -8.67
CA THR A 199 -3.14 4.88 -8.25
C THR A 199 -1.62 4.74 -8.15
N ALA A 200 -0.90 5.15 -9.19
CA ALA A 200 0.56 5.07 -9.21
C ALA A 200 1.19 6.01 -8.17
N PHE A 201 0.65 7.22 -7.98
CA PHE A 201 1.10 8.17 -6.97
C PHE A 201 0.93 7.59 -5.55
N ALA A 202 -0.25 7.07 -5.23
CA ALA A 202 -0.50 6.47 -3.93
C ALA A 202 0.45 5.29 -3.65
N LEU A 203 0.59 4.38 -4.61
CA LEU A 203 1.42 3.18 -4.45
C LEU A 203 2.91 3.48 -4.33
N PHE A 204 3.44 4.32 -5.21
CA PHE A 204 4.89 4.41 -5.41
C PHE A 204 5.52 5.70 -4.87
N LEU A 205 4.72 6.75 -4.64
CA LEU A 205 5.25 8.02 -4.17
C LEU A 205 4.74 8.37 -2.77
N TRP A 206 3.45 8.41 -2.54
CA TRP A 206 2.85 8.98 -1.33
C TRP A 206 3.30 8.26 -0.05
N GLY A 207 2.96 7.00 0.12
CA GLY A 207 3.30 6.22 1.33
C GLY A 207 4.66 5.54 1.26
N SER A 208 5.37 5.63 0.14
CA SER A 208 6.59 4.87 -0.13
C SER A 208 7.75 5.75 -0.57
N GLY A 209 7.91 6.02 -1.86
CA GLY A 209 9.09 6.69 -2.40
C GLY A 209 9.37 8.06 -1.80
N LEU A 210 8.39 8.97 -1.76
CA LEU A 210 8.54 10.29 -1.16
C LEU A 210 8.77 10.20 0.34
N ARG A 211 7.98 9.36 1.05
CA ARG A 211 8.11 9.18 2.49
C ARG A 211 9.50 8.67 2.85
N VAL A 212 9.99 7.63 2.16
CA VAL A 212 11.32 7.07 2.43
C VAL A 212 12.42 8.09 2.16
N VAL A 213 12.38 8.80 1.03
CA VAL A 213 13.38 9.84 0.73
C VAL A 213 13.35 10.98 1.76
N LEU A 214 12.19 11.42 2.22
CA LEU A 214 12.07 12.55 3.13
C LEU A 214 12.39 12.20 4.58
N TYR A 215 12.02 10.99 5.04
CA TYR A 215 12.17 10.60 6.46
C TYR A 215 13.42 9.78 6.77
N VAL A 216 13.93 9.04 5.78
CA VAL A 216 15.09 8.17 5.98
C VAL A 216 16.41 8.87 5.64
N TYR A 217 16.36 9.96 4.86
CA TYR A 217 17.57 10.75 4.59
C TYR A 217 18.16 11.35 5.89
N PRO A 218 19.48 11.31 6.16
CA PRO A 218 20.56 10.86 5.26
C PRO A 218 20.96 9.38 5.36
N ASP A 219 20.16 8.51 5.96
CA ASP A 219 20.45 7.07 6.00
C ASP A 219 20.68 6.54 4.57
N PRO A 220 21.73 5.73 4.30
CA PRO A 220 22.01 5.19 2.97
C PRO A 220 20.83 4.50 2.30
N GLN A 221 19.84 4.04 3.07
CA GLN A 221 18.64 3.37 2.55
C GLN A 221 17.65 4.31 1.85
N TRP A 222 17.79 5.63 1.97
CA TRP A 222 16.94 6.58 1.24
C TRP A 222 16.97 6.32 -0.28
N GLN A 223 18.08 5.75 -0.78
CA GLN A 223 18.25 5.41 -2.19
C GLN A 223 17.19 4.42 -2.68
N PHE A 224 16.71 3.53 -1.81
CA PHE A 224 15.62 2.62 -2.16
C PHE A 224 14.30 3.36 -2.42
N GLY A 225 14.11 4.54 -1.83
CA GLY A 225 12.98 5.42 -2.15
C GLY A 225 12.96 5.87 -3.61
N LEU A 226 14.13 5.96 -4.27
CA LEU A 226 14.23 6.27 -5.70
C LEU A 226 13.59 5.19 -6.59
N LEU A 227 13.52 3.93 -6.12
CA LEU A 227 12.78 2.87 -6.81
C LEU A 227 11.29 3.24 -6.95
N GLY A 228 10.73 3.96 -5.98
CA GLY A 228 9.36 4.46 -6.07
C GLY A 228 9.16 5.38 -7.25
N PHE A 229 10.08 6.31 -7.49
CA PHE A 229 10.01 7.21 -8.65
C PHE A 229 10.15 6.44 -9.96
N ALA A 230 11.07 5.45 -10.01
CA ALA A 230 11.22 4.60 -11.19
C ALA A 230 9.95 3.76 -11.46
N CYS A 231 9.38 3.14 -10.42
CA CYS A 231 8.14 2.37 -10.52
C CYS A 231 6.95 3.25 -10.92
N PHE A 232 6.86 4.47 -10.40
CA PHE A 232 5.85 5.45 -10.79
C PHE A 232 5.93 5.74 -12.30
N GLY A 233 7.11 6.12 -12.80
CA GLY A 233 7.32 6.38 -14.22
C GLY A 233 7.02 5.15 -15.09
N ALA A 234 7.48 3.97 -14.68
CA ALA A 234 7.22 2.72 -15.38
C ALA A 234 5.72 2.38 -15.45
N ALA A 235 4.97 2.60 -14.35
CA ALA A 235 3.52 2.39 -14.32
C ALA A 235 2.79 3.33 -15.30
N LEU A 236 3.17 4.61 -15.35
CA LEU A 236 2.58 5.58 -16.28
C LEU A 236 2.82 5.19 -17.75
N VAL A 237 4.02 4.71 -18.06
CA VAL A 237 4.36 4.29 -19.43
C VAL A 237 3.68 2.97 -19.80
N ALA A 238 3.74 1.97 -18.93
CA ALA A 238 3.22 0.63 -19.20
C ALA A 238 1.69 0.58 -19.22
N CYS A 239 1.02 1.36 -18.36
CA CYS A 239 -0.43 1.33 -18.13
C CYS A 239 -1.15 2.55 -18.70
N ALA A 240 -0.51 3.32 -19.60
CA ALA A 240 -1.13 4.48 -20.26
C ALA A 240 -2.46 4.09 -20.92
N PRO A 241 -3.53 4.91 -20.80
CA PRO A 241 -4.83 4.62 -21.40
C PRO A 241 -4.81 4.50 -22.93
N SER A 242 -3.72 4.92 -23.59
CA SER A 242 -3.48 4.74 -25.02
C SER A 242 -2.90 3.38 -25.39
N ARG A 243 -2.49 2.55 -24.42
CA ARG A 243 -1.88 1.24 -24.70
C ARG A 243 -2.91 0.27 -25.28
N PRO A 244 -2.58 -0.43 -26.40
CA PRO A 244 -3.50 -1.34 -27.08
C PRO A 244 -4.04 -2.47 -26.18
N TRP A 245 -3.22 -2.97 -25.25
CA TRP A 245 -3.63 -4.04 -24.34
C TRP A 245 -4.68 -3.56 -23.33
N LEU A 246 -4.58 -2.30 -22.85
CA LEU A 246 -5.53 -1.72 -21.92
C LEU A 246 -6.86 -1.40 -22.64
N ILE A 247 -6.77 -0.83 -23.84
CA ILE A 247 -7.95 -0.56 -24.69
C ILE A 247 -8.71 -1.87 -24.93
N ARG A 248 -8.02 -2.94 -25.36
CA ARG A 248 -8.65 -4.26 -25.57
C ARG A 248 -9.32 -4.78 -24.30
N ARG A 249 -8.70 -4.61 -23.14
CA ARG A 249 -9.28 -5.01 -21.86
C ARG A 249 -10.58 -4.26 -21.56
N MET A 250 -10.60 -2.94 -21.75
CA MET A 250 -11.82 -2.14 -21.52
C MET A 250 -12.96 -2.45 -22.49
N HIS A 251 -12.69 -3.05 -23.65
CA HIS A 251 -13.72 -3.47 -24.60
C HIS A 251 -14.23 -4.91 -24.39
N MET A 252 -13.58 -5.70 -23.52
CA MET A 252 -13.99 -7.08 -23.22
C MET A 252 -15.03 -7.19 -22.09
N TYR A 253 -15.39 -6.09 -21.47
CA TYR A 253 -16.36 -5.94 -20.39
C TYR A 253 -17.49 -4.97 -20.83
#